data_255f5eb55be52163303b6800433e985e
#
_entry.id   255f5eb55be52163303b6800433e985e
#
_cell.length_a   1.000
_cell.length_b   1.000
_cell.length_c   1.000
_cell.angle_alpha   90.00
_cell.angle_beta   90.00
_cell.angle_gamma   90.00
#
_symmetry.space_group_name_H-M   'P 1'
#
loop_
_entity.id
_entity.type
_entity.pdbx_description
1 polymer ?
#
loop_
_entity_poly.entity_id
_entity_poly.type
_entity_poly.pdbx_seq_one_letter_code
_entity_poly.pdbx_strand_id
1 'polypeptide(L)'
;MEVIRFEEDGKTRKCITIDLRQILEAKANPGEQFPLQPDDQIFIRPIPQWHLKRLVRIDGEVKYPGLYVIEEGKTTLSQIIEKAGGFTKDALLDKAEVVRWEASRTPDPEFERLKAMAAVQGGLQEMTPQEYEYFKVKSRERQGTMSVDFRKLFVEGDLSEDIVLKHGDFIRIPRRWETVTVSGQVKRPGLLPYEAGKGPGFYIEQAGGYSWNANKGGTRVIKGKTGLWLKPGKIEHLEPGDAIFVPEKPRRDWWQLARDTSTILGQLATFIIVARSVAGL
;
A
#
# COMPACT_ATOMS: atom_id res chain seq x y z
N MET A 1 -32.39 24.35 12.86
CA MET A 1 -31.78 24.75 14.13
C MET A 1 -32.60 24.19 15.27
N GLU A 2 -31.98 23.64 16.27
CA GLU A 2 -32.68 23.18 17.49
C GLU A 2 -32.16 24.03 18.66
N VAL A 3 -33.08 24.50 19.50
CA VAL A 3 -32.76 25.24 20.73
C VAL A 3 -33.28 24.42 21.89
N ILE A 4 -32.37 24.11 22.80
CA ILE A 4 -32.71 23.46 24.07
C ILE A 4 -32.76 24.57 25.12
N ARG A 5 -33.93 24.79 25.71
CA ARG A 5 -34.19 25.74 26.75
C ARG A 5 -34.49 25.02 28.06
N PHE A 6 -33.89 25.46 29.14
CA PHE A 6 -34.20 24.94 30.48
C PHE A 6 -35.37 25.71 31.10
N GLU A 7 -36.25 25.03 31.79
CA GLU A 7 -37.28 25.66 32.57
C GLU A 7 -36.70 26.19 33.90
N GLU A 8 -37.48 26.96 34.66
CA GLU A 8 -37.03 27.61 35.91
C GLU A 8 -36.52 26.59 36.96
N ASP A 9 -36.89 25.31 36.83
CA ASP A 9 -36.41 24.24 37.71
C ASP A 9 -34.95 23.81 37.41
N GLY A 10 -34.36 24.33 36.34
CA GLY A 10 -33.00 24.01 35.87
C GLY A 10 -32.77 22.56 35.47
N LYS A 11 -33.81 21.70 35.40
CA LYS A 11 -33.74 20.26 35.09
C LYS A 11 -34.57 19.89 33.90
N THR A 12 -35.76 20.50 33.76
CA THR A 12 -36.67 20.20 32.65
C THR A 12 -36.20 20.92 31.40
N ARG A 13 -36.15 20.17 30.25
CA ARG A 13 -35.66 20.70 28.99
C ARG A 13 -36.80 20.75 27.97
N LYS A 14 -36.93 21.88 27.30
CA LYS A 14 -37.81 22.07 26.18
C LYS A 14 -36.98 22.16 24.89
N CYS A 15 -37.24 21.28 23.93
CA CYS A 15 -36.59 21.33 22.62
C CYS A 15 -37.50 22.13 21.66
N ILE A 16 -36.99 23.21 21.10
CA ILE A 16 -37.67 24.08 20.15
C ILE A 16 -36.97 23.93 18.79
N THR A 17 -37.69 23.44 17.80
CA THR A 17 -37.18 23.35 16.44
C THR A 17 -37.54 24.59 15.64
N ILE A 18 -36.57 25.23 15.04
CA ILE A 18 -36.71 26.51 14.34
C ILE A 18 -36.16 26.33 12.92
N ASP A 19 -36.94 26.75 11.91
CA ASP A 19 -36.44 26.89 10.55
C ASP A 19 -35.65 28.20 10.42
N LEU A 20 -34.33 28.08 10.40
CA LEU A 20 -33.41 29.20 10.25
C LEU A 20 -33.62 29.97 8.95
N ARG A 21 -34.11 29.32 7.89
CA ARG A 21 -34.36 29.97 6.60
C ARG A 21 -35.46 31.01 6.75
N GLN A 22 -36.55 30.65 7.41
CA GLN A 22 -37.65 31.56 7.66
C GLN A 22 -37.22 32.80 8.44
N ILE A 23 -36.34 32.64 9.45
CA ILE A 23 -35.83 33.77 10.20
C ILE A 23 -34.91 34.66 9.38
N LEU A 24 -34.03 34.07 8.55
CA LEU A 24 -33.06 34.82 7.74
C LEU A 24 -33.69 35.50 6.51
N GLU A 25 -34.74 34.93 5.93
CA GLU A 25 -35.47 35.50 4.80
C GLU A 25 -36.52 36.56 5.20
N ALA A 26 -36.95 36.50 6.46
CA ALA A 26 -37.88 37.53 6.97
C ALA A 26 -37.16 38.87 7.10
N LYS A 27 -37.78 39.93 6.51
CA LYS A 27 -37.27 41.31 6.55
C LYS A 27 -37.33 41.96 7.93
N ALA A 28 -37.87 41.27 8.95
CA ALA A 28 -37.92 41.72 10.33
C ALA A 28 -36.66 41.37 11.10
N ASN A 29 -36.34 42.08 12.18
CA ASN A 29 -35.21 41.82 13.05
C ASN A 29 -35.27 40.36 13.54
N PRO A 30 -34.25 39.52 13.29
CA PRO A 30 -34.26 38.12 13.69
C PRO A 30 -34.50 37.88 15.18
N GLY A 31 -34.10 38.83 16.06
CA GLY A 31 -34.30 38.78 17.49
C GLY A 31 -35.73 38.97 17.95
N GLU A 32 -36.60 39.58 17.15
CA GLU A 32 -38.04 39.75 17.43
C GLU A 32 -38.85 38.50 17.17
N GLN A 33 -38.36 37.63 16.28
CA GLN A 33 -39.05 36.39 15.91
C GLN A 33 -38.79 35.23 16.87
N PHE A 34 -37.59 35.15 17.43
CA PHE A 34 -37.24 34.17 18.44
C PHE A 34 -36.22 34.74 19.43
N PRO A 35 -36.67 35.28 20.56
CA PRO A 35 -35.79 35.81 21.59
C PRO A 35 -35.06 34.65 22.28
N LEU A 36 -33.73 34.70 22.26
CA LEU A 36 -32.90 33.79 23.01
C LEU A 36 -32.95 34.15 24.50
N GLN A 37 -32.91 33.17 25.36
CA GLN A 37 -32.82 33.32 26.80
C GLN A 37 -31.44 32.92 27.31
N PRO A 38 -31.03 33.39 28.49
CA PRO A 38 -29.85 32.90 29.15
C PRO A 38 -29.90 31.36 29.28
N ASP A 39 -28.78 30.70 29.08
CA ASP A 39 -28.59 29.25 29.13
C ASP A 39 -29.25 28.42 27.98
N ASP A 40 -29.81 29.09 26.94
CA ASP A 40 -30.24 28.40 25.73
C ASP A 40 -29.06 27.72 25.04
N GLN A 41 -29.19 26.44 24.75
CA GLN A 41 -28.21 25.69 23.98
C GLN A 41 -28.68 25.56 22.50
N ILE A 42 -27.88 26.09 21.59
CA ILE A 42 -28.23 26.15 20.15
C ILE A 42 -27.45 25.11 19.38
N PHE A 43 -28.18 24.24 18.66
CA PHE A 43 -27.62 23.24 17.79
C PHE A 43 -27.95 23.56 16.32
N ILE A 44 -26.92 23.93 15.55
CA ILE A 44 -27.04 24.16 14.11
C ILE A 44 -26.39 22.97 13.40
N ARG A 45 -27.20 22.23 12.62
CA ARG A 45 -26.69 21.15 11.80
C ARG A 45 -26.54 21.63 10.37
N PRO A 46 -25.44 21.29 9.68
CA PRO A 46 -25.30 21.56 8.26
C PRO A 46 -26.37 20.81 7.48
N ILE A 47 -26.85 21.41 6.40
CA ILE A 47 -27.77 20.72 5.46
C ILE A 47 -26.99 19.57 4.84
N PRO A 48 -27.46 18.31 4.98
CA PRO A 48 -26.80 17.18 4.35
C PRO A 48 -26.65 17.40 2.85
N GLN A 49 -25.47 17.11 2.32
CA GLN A 49 -25.16 17.21 0.89
C GLN A 49 -25.23 18.61 0.25
N TRP A 50 -25.33 19.67 1.05
CA TRP A 50 -25.32 21.05 0.54
C TRP A 50 -23.92 21.44 0.06
N HIS A 51 -23.81 21.82 -1.23
CA HIS A 51 -22.56 22.20 -1.88
C HIS A 51 -21.40 21.19 -1.73
N LEU A 52 -21.71 19.91 -1.64
CA LEU A 52 -20.69 18.86 -1.60
C LEU A 52 -19.88 18.86 -2.89
N LYS A 53 -18.61 19.22 -2.76
CA LYS A 53 -17.64 19.07 -3.84
C LYS A 53 -17.25 17.60 -3.93
N ARG A 54 -17.75 16.90 -4.94
CA ARG A 54 -17.34 15.53 -5.25
C ARG A 54 -16.13 15.60 -6.15
N LEU A 55 -14.97 15.23 -5.61
CA LEU A 55 -13.69 15.37 -6.29
C LEU A 55 -12.96 14.04 -6.33
N VAL A 56 -12.22 13.83 -7.41
CA VAL A 56 -11.19 12.80 -7.55
C VAL A 56 -9.85 13.47 -7.84
N ARG A 57 -8.76 12.82 -7.53
CA ARG A 57 -7.43 13.33 -7.79
C ARG A 57 -6.69 12.44 -8.78
N ILE A 58 -6.04 13.06 -9.76
CA ILE A 58 -5.15 12.38 -10.70
C ILE A 58 -3.74 12.89 -10.51
N ASP A 59 -2.80 11.99 -10.31
CA ASP A 59 -1.37 12.29 -10.23
C ASP A 59 -0.59 11.45 -11.25
N GLY A 60 0.49 12.05 -11.76
CA GLY A 60 1.46 11.39 -12.64
C GLY A 60 1.26 11.72 -14.11
N GLU A 61 1.48 10.74 -14.98
CA GLU A 61 1.69 10.90 -16.42
C GLU A 61 0.36 11.04 -17.20
N VAL A 62 -0.37 12.10 -16.89
CA VAL A 62 -1.49 12.64 -17.71
C VAL A 62 -1.15 14.07 -18.10
N LYS A 63 -1.81 14.59 -19.14
CA LYS A 63 -1.52 15.93 -19.66
C LYS A 63 -1.81 17.03 -18.63
N TYR A 64 -2.87 16.89 -17.86
CA TYR A 64 -3.29 17.85 -16.83
C TYR A 64 -3.56 17.11 -15.51
N PRO A 65 -2.54 16.84 -14.68
CA PRO A 65 -2.75 16.25 -13.35
C PRO A 65 -3.41 17.26 -12.42
N GLY A 66 -4.22 16.77 -11.46
CA GLY A 66 -4.91 17.65 -10.51
C GLY A 66 -6.20 17.08 -9.96
N LEU A 67 -7.04 17.98 -9.44
CA LEU A 67 -8.36 17.67 -8.90
C LEU A 67 -9.45 17.85 -9.97
N TYR A 68 -10.33 16.86 -10.07
CA TYR A 68 -11.44 16.86 -11.01
C TYR A 68 -12.76 16.69 -10.29
N VAL A 69 -13.77 17.47 -10.73
CA VAL A 69 -15.14 17.34 -10.23
C VAL A 69 -15.80 16.15 -10.92
N ILE A 70 -16.49 15.34 -10.14
CA ILE A 70 -17.26 14.20 -10.61
C ILE A 70 -18.75 14.32 -10.26
N GLU A 71 -19.61 13.67 -11.04
CA GLU A 71 -20.96 13.31 -10.67
C GLU A 71 -20.94 11.90 -10.11
N GLU A 72 -21.20 11.77 -8.80
CA GLU A 72 -21.15 10.48 -8.13
C GLU A 72 -22.17 9.50 -8.72
N GLY A 73 -21.73 8.27 -8.95
CA GLY A 73 -22.55 7.24 -9.58
C GLY A 73 -22.67 7.30 -11.10
N LYS A 74 -22.05 8.31 -11.75
CA LYS A 74 -22.11 8.47 -13.22
C LYS A 74 -20.74 8.59 -13.87
N THR A 75 -19.85 9.38 -13.26
CA THR A 75 -18.54 9.68 -13.88
C THR A 75 -17.64 8.46 -13.82
N THR A 76 -17.14 8.05 -14.98
CA THR A 76 -16.24 6.90 -15.12
C THR A 76 -14.77 7.29 -15.18
N LEU A 77 -13.89 6.29 -15.01
CA LEU A 77 -12.46 6.46 -15.10
C LEU A 77 -12.04 7.01 -16.48
N SER A 78 -12.59 6.46 -17.56
CA SER A 78 -12.27 6.88 -18.92
C SER A 78 -12.61 8.36 -19.15
N GLN A 79 -13.77 8.81 -18.71
CA GLN A 79 -14.21 10.21 -18.84
C GLN A 79 -13.29 11.19 -18.10
N ILE A 80 -12.79 10.80 -16.94
CA ILE A 80 -11.88 11.65 -16.17
C ILE A 80 -10.49 11.70 -16.80
N ILE A 81 -9.98 10.60 -17.32
CA ILE A 81 -8.71 10.58 -18.06
C ILE A 81 -8.82 11.41 -19.34
N GLU A 82 -9.95 11.36 -20.04
CA GLU A 82 -10.23 12.22 -21.20
C GLU A 82 -10.22 13.70 -20.81
N LYS A 83 -10.91 14.08 -19.73
CA LYS A 83 -10.88 15.45 -19.18
C LYS A 83 -9.47 15.88 -18.78
N ALA A 84 -8.62 14.95 -18.32
CA ALA A 84 -7.21 15.21 -18.02
C ALA A 84 -6.32 15.32 -19.27
N GLY A 85 -6.91 15.24 -20.46
CA GLY A 85 -6.22 15.36 -21.76
C GLY A 85 -5.52 14.09 -22.20
N GLY A 86 -5.83 12.94 -21.57
CA GLY A 86 -5.20 11.65 -21.85
C GLY A 86 -3.84 11.48 -21.22
N PHE A 87 -3.20 10.36 -21.53
CA PHE A 87 -1.87 9.99 -21.00
C PHE A 87 -0.74 10.69 -21.75
N THR A 88 0.37 10.91 -21.06
CA THR A 88 1.61 11.30 -21.73
C THR A 88 2.27 10.08 -22.39
N LYS A 89 3.25 10.32 -23.27
CA LYS A 89 4.03 9.24 -23.90
C LYS A 89 4.83 8.39 -22.90
N ASP A 90 5.09 8.94 -21.73
CA ASP A 90 5.89 8.32 -20.67
C ASP A 90 5.03 7.57 -19.63
N ALA A 91 3.72 7.51 -19.83
CA ALA A 91 2.80 6.80 -18.93
C ALA A 91 3.05 5.29 -18.91
N LEU A 92 3.08 4.71 -17.70
CA LEU A 92 3.22 3.27 -17.48
C LEU A 92 1.85 2.70 -17.05
N LEU A 93 1.01 2.33 -18.03
CA LEU A 93 -0.34 1.84 -17.79
C LEU A 93 -0.38 0.52 -17.01
N ASP A 94 0.62 -0.36 -17.19
CA ASP A 94 0.72 -1.64 -16.45
C ASP A 94 0.85 -1.46 -14.93
N LYS A 95 1.12 -0.25 -14.46
CA LYS A 95 1.27 0.12 -13.04
C LYS A 95 0.37 1.28 -12.63
N ALA A 96 -0.52 1.70 -13.53
CA ALA A 96 -1.55 2.66 -13.20
C ALA A 96 -2.55 2.01 -12.22
N GLU A 97 -2.99 2.78 -11.26
CA GLU A 97 -3.86 2.29 -10.19
C GLU A 97 -4.91 3.33 -9.81
N VAL A 98 -6.06 2.85 -9.38
CA VAL A 98 -7.09 3.64 -8.71
C VAL A 98 -7.14 3.20 -7.26
N VAL A 99 -6.97 4.13 -6.33
CA VAL A 99 -7.08 3.86 -4.89
C VAL A 99 -8.34 4.51 -4.36
N ARG A 100 -9.24 3.71 -3.83
CA ARG A 100 -10.49 4.17 -3.22
C ARG A 100 -10.28 4.48 -1.75
N TRP A 101 -10.39 5.75 -1.40
CA TRP A 101 -10.10 6.22 -0.06
C TRP A 101 -10.96 5.55 1.02
N GLU A 102 -12.26 5.38 0.77
CA GLU A 102 -13.16 4.73 1.72
C GLU A 102 -12.74 3.27 1.99
N ALA A 103 -12.40 2.53 0.93
CA ALA A 103 -11.95 1.15 1.05
C ALA A 103 -10.58 1.05 1.75
N SER A 104 -9.70 2.05 1.56
CA SER A 104 -8.40 2.06 2.24
C SER A 104 -8.47 2.28 3.74
N ARG A 105 -9.60 2.82 4.24
CA ARG A 105 -9.85 3.08 5.67
C ARG A 105 -10.60 1.93 6.36
N THR A 106 -11.16 1.00 5.61
CA THR A 106 -11.84 -0.16 6.19
C THR A 106 -10.77 -1.18 6.58
N PRO A 107 -10.50 -1.39 7.88
CA PRO A 107 -9.49 -2.34 8.30
C PRO A 107 -9.93 -3.77 7.93
N ASP A 108 -8.99 -4.56 7.46
CA ASP A 108 -9.15 -6.00 7.34
C ASP A 108 -8.93 -6.62 8.73
N PRO A 109 -9.97 -7.13 9.41
CA PRO A 109 -9.86 -7.56 10.81
C PRO A 109 -8.83 -8.68 11.00
N GLU A 110 -8.72 -9.58 10.02
CA GLU A 110 -7.79 -10.69 10.09
C GLU A 110 -6.34 -10.21 9.88
N PHE A 111 -6.14 -9.29 8.95
CA PHE A 111 -4.82 -8.70 8.75
C PHE A 111 -4.35 -7.91 9.97
N GLU A 112 -5.22 -7.12 10.62
CA GLU A 112 -4.87 -6.40 11.85
C GLU A 112 -4.57 -7.34 13.01
N ARG A 113 -5.28 -8.47 13.13
CA ARG A 113 -4.97 -9.53 14.10
C ARG A 113 -3.57 -10.10 13.88
N LEU A 114 -3.25 -10.48 12.63
CA LEU A 114 -1.95 -11.05 12.28
C LEU A 114 -0.81 -10.02 12.42
N LYS A 115 -1.08 -8.77 12.13
CA LYS A 115 -0.14 -7.67 12.33
C LYS A 115 0.18 -7.46 13.83
N ALA A 116 -0.83 -7.53 14.68
CA ALA A 116 -0.63 -7.48 16.13
C ALA A 116 0.19 -8.69 16.62
N MET A 117 -0.09 -9.90 16.13
CA MET A 117 0.72 -11.09 16.40
C MET A 117 2.18 -10.90 15.95
N ALA A 118 2.40 -10.42 14.74
CA ALA A 118 3.75 -10.21 14.20
C ALA A 118 4.58 -9.18 15.00
N ALA A 119 3.93 -8.26 15.71
CA ALA A 119 4.58 -7.26 16.55
C ALA A 119 5.13 -7.81 17.87
N VAL A 120 4.67 -8.98 18.29
CA VAL A 120 5.14 -9.65 19.51
C VAL A 120 6.34 -10.53 19.20
N GLN A 121 7.30 -10.63 20.14
CA GLN A 121 8.47 -11.48 19.98
C GLN A 121 8.05 -12.97 19.84
N GLY A 122 8.42 -13.59 18.73
CA GLY A 122 8.02 -14.97 18.41
C GLY A 122 6.69 -15.11 17.67
N GLY A 123 5.87 -14.06 17.55
CA GLY A 123 4.54 -14.12 16.97
C GLY A 123 4.48 -14.59 15.51
N LEU A 124 5.53 -14.33 14.72
CA LEU A 124 5.62 -14.86 13.35
C LEU A 124 5.78 -16.40 13.34
N GLN A 125 6.35 -16.98 14.38
CA GLN A 125 6.53 -18.44 14.51
C GLN A 125 5.25 -19.14 15.00
N GLU A 126 4.35 -18.41 15.63
CA GLU A 126 3.05 -18.90 16.10
C GLU A 126 1.99 -18.91 14.99
N MET A 127 2.24 -18.22 13.88
CA MET A 127 1.34 -18.23 12.73
C MET A 127 1.37 -19.60 12.03
N THR A 128 0.20 -20.07 11.62
CA THR A 128 0.11 -21.20 10.70
C THR A 128 0.73 -20.83 9.34
N PRO A 129 1.19 -21.81 8.54
CA PRO A 129 1.73 -21.53 7.21
C PRO A 129 0.78 -20.70 6.32
N GLN A 130 -0.54 -20.93 6.40
CA GLN A 130 -1.55 -20.20 5.67
C GLN A 130 -1.69 -18.76 6.15
N GLU A 131 -1.72 -18.53 7.47
CA GLU A 131 -1.77 -17.19 8.06
C GLU A 131 -0.51 -16.39 7.71
N TYR A 132 0.67 -17.02 7.75
CA TYR A 132 1.91 -16.36 7.37
C TYR A 132 1.93 -15.95 5.89
N GLU A 133 1.48 -16.82 4.97
CA GLU A 133 1.37 -16.47 3.55
C GLU A 133 0.33 -15.36 3.32
N TYR A 134 -0.82 -15.40 3.98
CA TYR A 134 -1.82 -14.34 3.92
C TYR A 134 -1.25 -13.01 4.42
N PHE A 135 -0.62 -13.00 5.60
CA PHE A 135 0.04 -11.83 6.17
C PHE A 135 1.10 -11.25 5.23
N LYS A 136 1.93 -12.10 4.66
CA LYS A 136 2.98 -11.71 3.71
C LYS A 136 2.43 -11.09 2.42
N VAL A 137 1.34 -11.61 1.89
CA VAL A 137 0.65 -11.04 0.72
C VAL A 137 0.03 -9.70 1.07
N LYS A 138 -0.78 -9.67 2.13
CA LYS A 138 -1.49 -8.47 2.59
C LYS A 138 -0.57 -7.33 3.03
N SER A 139 0.58 -7.64 3.63
CA SER A 139 1.56 -6.61 4.01
C SER A 139 2.18 -5.86 2.82
N ARG A 140 2.10 -6.42 1.61
CA ARG A 140 2.59 -5.82 0.36
C ARG A 140 1.49 -5.17 -0.46
N GLU A 141 0.25 -5.51 -0.17
CA GLU A 141 -0.92 -4.98 -0.86
C GLU A 141 -1.21 -3.56 -0.36
N ARG A 142 -1.49 -2.65 -1.30
CA ARG A 142 -1.99 -1.33 -0.94
C ARG A 142 -3.48 -1.42 -0.69
N GLN A 143 -3.88 -1.09 0.51
CA GLN A 143 -5.29 -1.08 0.87
C GLN A 143 -6.07 -0.10 -0.02
N GLY A 144 -7.25 -0.53 -0.46
CA GLY A 144 -8.15 0.28 -1.27
C GLY A 144 -7.82 0.35 -2.76
N THR A 145 -6.79 -0.38 -3.23
CA THR A 145 -6.52 -0.46 -4.68
C THR A 145 -7.65 -1.21 -5.38
N MET A 146 -8.25 -0.57 -6.38
CA MET A 146 -9.26 -1.16 -7.24
C MET A 146 -8.60 -2.05 -8.29
N SER A 147 -9.19 -3.22 -8.54
CA SER A 147 -8.74 -4.12 -9.61
C SER A 147 -9.23 -3.59 -10.96
N VAL A 148 -8.39 -2.82 -11.64
CA VAL A 148 -8.67 -2.23 -12.97
C VAL A 148 -7.45 -2.43 -13.84
N ASP A 149 -7.66 -2.99 -15.03
CA ASP A 149 -6.62 -3.13 -16.04
C ASP A 149 -6.65 -1.92 -17.01
N PHE A 150 -5.77 -0.96 -16.77
CA PHE A 150 -5.67 0.24 -17.60
C PHE A 150 -5.28 -0.05 -19.06
N ARG A 151 -4.54 -1.13 -19.33
CA ARG A 151 -4.22 -1.51 -20.71
C ARG A 151 -5.43 -2.02 -21.44
N LYS A 152 -6.20 -2.91 -20.81
CA LYS A 152 -7.45 -3.41 -21.41
C LYS A 152 -8.41 -2.26 -21.68
N LEU A 153 -8.60 -1.39 -20.70
CA LEU A 153 -9.52 -0.25 -20.86
C LEU A 153 -9.07 0.72 -21.97
N PHE A 154 -7.82 1.20 -21.92
CA PHE A 154 -7.40 2.34 -22.76
C PHE A 154 -6.67 1.94 -24.04
N VAL A 155 -6.13 0.73 -24.14
CA VAL A 155 -5.42 0.23 -25.34
C VAL A 155 -6.28 -0.73 -26.13
N GLU A 156 -6.98 -1.64 -25.43
CA GLU A 156 -7.82 -2.67 -26.07
C GLU A 156 -9.29 -2.24 -26.18
N GLY A 157 -9.70 -1.19 -25.46
CA GLY A 157 -11.07 -0.63 -25.50
C GLY A 157 -12.09 -1.46 -24.72
N ASP A 158 -11.66 -2.27 -23.76
CA ASP A 158 -12.54 -3.09 -22.93
C ASP A 158 -13.23 -2.26 -21.85
N LEU A 159 -14.48 -1.86 -22.13
CA LEU A 159 -15.28 -1.07 -21.21
C LEU A 159 -15.70 -1.80 -19.92
N SER A 160 -15.48 -3.10 -19.83
CA SER A 160 -15.74 -3.84 -18.58
C SER A 160 -14.81 -3.40 -17.43
N GLU A 161 -13.65 -2.85 -17.78
CA GLU A 161 -12.69 -2.26 -16.86
C GLU A 161 -12.97 -0.79 -16.49
N ASP A 162 -13.98 -0.15 -17.11
CA ASP A 162 -14.30 1.26 -16.89
C ASP A 162 -15.16 1.46 -15.63
N ILE A 163 -14.50 1.60 -14.52
CA ILE A 163 -15.16 1.76 -13.22
C ILE A 163 -15.77 3.14 -13.01
N VAL A 164 -16.90 3.17 -12.29
CA VAL A 164 -17.49 4.42 -11.80
C VAL A 164 -16.69 4.93 -10.60
N LEU A 165 -16.28 6.18 -10.69
CA LEU A 165 -15.48 6.83 -9.66
C LEU A 165 -16.35 7.34 -8.51
N LYS A 166 -15.77 7.37 -7.31
CA LYS A 166 -16.36 7.92 -6.10
C LYS A 166 -15.55 9.10 -5.57
N HIS A 167 -16.19 9.91 -4.74
CA HIS A 167 -15.49 11.00 -4.07
C HIS A 167 -14.28 10.49 -3.27
N GLY A 168 -13.16 11.17 -3.47
CA GLY A 168 -11.91 10.81 -2.80
C GLY A 168 -11.10 9.71 -3.49
N ASP A 169 -11.58 9.17 -4.63
CA ASP A 169 -10.76 8.24 -5.41
C ASP A 169 -9.49 8.97 -5.91
N PHE A 170 -8.37 8.26 -5.81
CA PHE A 170 -7.06 8.72 -6.21
C PHE A 170 -6.55 7.87 -7.37
N ILE A 171 -6.31 8.50 -8.51
CA ILE A 171 -5.84 7.87 -9.74
C ILE A 171 -4.36 8.20 -9.87
N ARG A 172 -3.53 7.18 -9.95
CA ARG A 172 -2.08 7.30 -10.09
C ARG A 172 -1.62 6.70 -11.40
N ILE A 173 -0.96 7.50 -12.22
CA ILE A 173 -0.37 7.08 -13.48
C ILE A 173 1.15 7.25 -13.36
N PRO A 174 1.91 6.19 -13.02
CA PRO A 174 3.35 6.31 -12.87
C PRO A 174 4.04 6.51 -14.22
N ARG A 175 5.21 7.12 -14.13
CA ARG A 175 6.10 7.28 -15.28
C ARG A 175 6.77 5.97 -15.65
N ARG A 176 7.01 5.76 -16.94
CA ARG A 176 7.78 4.62 -17.45
C ARG A 176 9.18 4.65 -16.88
N TRP A 177 9.63 3.52 -16.39
CA TRP A 177 10.99 3.39 -15.91
C TRP A 177 11.98 3.40 -17.07
N GLU A 178 13.05 4.14 -16.89
CA GLU A 178 14.17 4.21 -17.84
C GLU A 178 15.46 3.66 -17.23
N THR A 179 15.36 3.04 -16.05
CA THR A 179 16.51 2.57 -15.27
C THR A 179 16.33 1.16 -14.77
N VAL A 180 17.45 0.52 -14.46
CA VAL A 180 17.56 -0.72 -13.68
C VAL A 180 18.21 -0.38 -12.35
N THR A 181 17.68 -0.93 -11.26
CA THR A 181 18.25 -0.73 -9.92
C THR A 181 19.23 -1.86 -9.60
N VAL A 182 20.43 -1.52 -9.15
CA VAL A 182 21.38 -2.49 -8.60
C VAL A 182 21.62 -2.18 -7.13
N SER A 183 21.35 -3.15 -6.26
CA SER A 183 21.38 -2.94 -4.80
C SER A 183 22.09 -4.10 -4.07
N GLY A 184 22.49 -3.82 -2.81
CA GLY A 184 23.18 -4.78 -1.97
C GLY A 184 24.69 -4.77 -2.16
N GLN A 185 25.33 -5.93 -2.16
CA GLN A 185 26.79 -6.10 -2.12
C GLN A 185 27.44 -5.96 -3.51
N VAL A 186 27.33 -4.76 -4.09
CA VAL A 186 28.08 -4.30 -5.27
C VAL A 186 28.90 -3.09 -4.90
N LYS A 187 29.92 -2.74 -5.68
CA LYS A 187 30.82 -1.63 -5.35
C LYS A 187 30.14 -0.26 -5.42
N ARG A 188 29.20 -0.07 -6.36
CA ARG A 188 28.46 1.18 -6.57
C ARG A 188 26.98 0.85 -6.76
N PRO A 189 26.22 0.64 -5.66
CA PRO A 189 24.78 0.44 -5.76
C PRO A 189 24.09 1.72 -6.22
N GLY A 190 23.00 1.58 -7.00
CA GLY A 190 22.24 2.72 -7.50
C GLY A 190 21.36 2.39 -8.69
N LEU A 191 20.85 3.45 -9.32
CA LEU A 191 20.11 3.39 -10.56
C LEU A 191 21.07 3.47 -11.74
N LEU A 192 20.91 2.57 -12.69
CA LEU A 192 21.68 2.56 -13.94
C LEU A 192 20.72 2.77 -15.12
N PRO A 193 21.11 3.53 -16.16
CA PRO A 193 20.29 3.66 -17.36
C PRO A 193 19.98 2.28 -17.97
N TYR A 194 18.74 2.11 -18.39
CA TYR A 194 18.34 0.86 -19.07
C TYR A 194 18.93 0.81 -20.46
N GLU A 195 19.54 -0.32 -20.80
CA GLU A 195 20.00 -0.66 -22.15
C GLU A 195 19.31 -1.92 -22.63
N ALA A 196 18.65 -1.84 -23.81
CA ALA A 196 17.93 -2.95 -24.37
C ALA A 196 18.84 -4.16 -24.65
N GLY A 197 18.35 -5.37 -24.39
CA GLY A 197 19.07 -6.62 -24.65
C GLY A 197 20.21 -6.93 -23.69
N LYS A 198 20.40 -6.14 -22.62
CA LYS A 198 21.43 -6.41 -21.62
C LYS A 198 20.91 -7.25 -20.47
N GLY A 199 21.71 -8.22 -20.06
CA GLY A 199 21.40 -9.13 -18.95
C GLY A 199 21.91 -8.64 -17.59
N PRO A 200 21.61 -9.38 -16.50
CA PRO A 200 22.00 -8.97 -15.13
C PRO A 200 23.49 -8.78 -14.92
N GLY A 201 24.33 -9.60 -15.60
CA GLY A 201 25.79 -9.51 -15.50
C GLY A 201 26.33 -8.14 -15.93
N PHE A 202 25.82 -7.61 -17.03
CA PHE A 202 26.19 -6.28 -17.54
C PHE A 202 25.98 -5.20 -16.49
N TYR A 203 24.82 -5.16 -15.85
CA TYR A 203 24.50 -4.13 -14.84
C TYR A 203 25.32 -4.29 -13.56
N ILE A 204 25.65 -5.52 -13.17
CA ILE A 204 26.53 -5.77 -12.03
C ILE A 204 27.94 -5.23 -12.33
N GLU A 205 28.44 -5.42 -13.56
CA GLU A 205 29.72 -4.87 -13.99
C GLU A 205 29.71 -3.34 -14.04
N GLN A 206 28.66 -2.73 -14.58
CA GLN A 206 28.43 -1.28 -14.57
C GLN A 206 28.38 -0.71 -13.13
N ALA A 207 27.84 -1.47 -12.17
CA ALA A 207 27.88 -1.15 -10.75
C ALA A 207 29.27 -1.36 -10.12
N GLY A 208 30.31 -1.59 -10.92
CA GLY A 208 31.69 -1.81 -10.47
C GLY A 208 31.97 -3.25 -10.01
N GLY A 209 31.06 -4.19 -10.29
CA GLY A 209 31.18 -5.59 -9.92
C GLY A 209 30.76 -5.86 -8.47
N TYR A 210 30.89 -7.12 -8.08
CA TYR A 210 30.57 -7.59 -6.73
C TYR A 210 31.52 -7.00 -5.68
N SER A 211 31.00 -6.70 -4.51
CA SER A 211 31.77 -6.37 -3.33
C SER A 211 32.45 -7.65 -2.74
N TRP A 212 33.45 -7.48 -1.89
CA TRP A 212 34.18 -8.58 -1.26
C TRP A 212 33.31 -9.54 -0.46
N ASN A 213 32.21 -9.02 0.12
CA ASN A 213 31.29 -9.80 0.96
C ASN A 213 30.02 -10.26 0.20
N ALA A 214 30.02 -10.17 -1.13
CA ALA A 214 28.88 -10.52 -1.95
C ALA A 214 28.60 -12.03 -1.99
N ASN A 215 27.38 -12.42 -1.74
CA ASN A 215 26.88 -13.78 -2.04
C ASN A 215 26.41 -13.85 -3.50
N LYS A 216 27.32 -14.16 -4.40
CA LYS A 216 27.04 -14.25 -5.83
C LYS A 216 25.93 -15.26 -6.16
N GLY A 217 25.90 -16.43 -5.50
CA GLY A 217 24.86 -17.46 -5.69
C GLY A 217 23.49 -17.06 -5.14
N GLY A 218 23.48 -16.15 -4.17
CA GLY A 218 22.28 -15.55 -3.59
C GLY A 218 21.67 -14.42 -4.41
N THR A 219 22.36 -13.93 -5.47
CA THR A 219 21.86 -12.83 -6.31
C THR A 219 20.47 -13.14 -6.87
N ARG A 220 19.60 -12.15 -6.86
CA ARG A 220 18.24 -12.22 -7.40
C ARG A 220 17.96 -11.03 -8.29
N VAL A 221 17.14 -11.26 -9.30
CA VAL A 221 16.50 -10.23 -10.10
C VAL A 221 15.05 -10.13 -9.66
N ILE A 222 14.61 -8.92 -9.35
CA ILE A 222 13.23 -8.60 -8.97
C ILE A 222 12.60 -7.91 -10.17
N LYS A 223 11.59 -8.55 -10.76
CA LYS A 223 10.89 -7.99 -11.91
C LYS A 223 10.06 -6.77 -11.50
N GLY A 224 10.32 -5.63 -12.10
CA GLY A 224 9.64 -4.37 -11.78
C GLY A 224 8.13 -4.44 -11.96
N LYS A 225 7.64 -5.13 -12.99
CA LYS A 225 6.21 -5.27 -13.28
C LYS A 225 5.48 -6.19 -12.33
N THR A 226 6.07 -7.32 -11.96
CA THR A 226 5.39 -8.40 -11.22
C THR A 226 5.86 -8.57 -9.77
N GLY A 227 7.02 -7.99 -9.42
CA GLY A 227 7.65 -8.20 -8.12
C GLY A 227 8.25 -9.61 -7.93
N LEU A 228 8.30 -10.44 -8.97
CA LEU A 228 8.83 -11.79 -8.89
C LEU A 228 10.35 -11.80 -8.69
N TRP A 229 10.80 -12.69 -7.82
CA TRP A 229 12.22 -12.90 -7.52
C TRP A 229 12.75 -14.08 -8.30
N LEU A 230 13.65 -13.82 -9.24
CA LEU A 230 14.20 -14.84 -10.15
C LEU A 230 15.72 -14.92 -9.97
N LYS A 231 16.28 -16.10 -10.28
CA LYS A 231 17.74 -16.26 -10.37
C LYS A 231 18.25 -15.58 -11.65
N PRO A 232 19.41 -14.88 -11.63
CA PRO A 232 19.96 -14.21 -12.80
C PRO A 232 20.08 -15.12 -14.04
N GLY A 233 20.47 -16.38 -13.86
CA GLY A 233 20.62 -17.35 -14.96
C GLY A 233 19.31 -17.80 -15.64
N LYS A 234 18.14 -17.39 -15.10
CA LYS A 234 16.83 -17.62 -15.73
C LYS A 234 16.36 -16.45 -16.58
N ILE A 235 17.17 -15.37 -16.64
CA ILE A 235 16.80 -14.11 -17.27
C ILE A 235 17.88 -13.77 -18.28
N GLU A 236 17.51 -13.73 -19.53
CA GLU A 236 18.40 -13.38 -20.63
C GLU A 236 18.58 -11.85 -20.69
N HIS A 237 17.49 -11.10 -20.62
CA HIS A 237 17.48 -9.64 -20.67
C HIS A 237 16.66 -9.04 -19.54
N LEU A 238 17.10 -7.91 -19.03
CA LEU A 238 16.33 -7.11 -18.07
C LEU A 238 15.32 -6.21 -18.80
N GLU A 239 14.30 -5.82 -18.07
CA GLU A 239 13.33 -4.81 -18.49
C GLU A 239 13.52 -3.53 -17.68
N PRO A 240 13.07 -2.38 -18.19
CA PRO A 240 13.05 -1.15 -17.41
C PRO A 240 12.29 -1.34 -16.09
N GLY A 241 12.87 -0.84 -15.00
CA GLY A 241 12.29 -0.99 -13.66
C GLY A 241 12.64 -2.28 -12.94
N ASP A 242 13.34 -3.23 -13.57
CA ASP A 242 13.86 -4.40 -12.88
C ASP A 242 14.92 -3.99 -11.85
N ALA A 243 15.03 -4.77 -10.77
CA ALA A 243 16.05 -4.56 -9.77
C ALA A 243 16.91 -5.82 -9.57
N ILE A 244 18.21 -5.60 -9.44
CA ILE A 244 19.16 -6.65 -9.09
C ILE A 244 19.50 -6.48 -7.61
N PHE A 245 19.28 -7.52 -6.83
CA PHE A 245 19.64 -7.57 -5.43
C PHE A 245 20.76 -8.58 -5.20
N VAL A 246 21.87 -8.11 -4.65
CA VAL A 246 23.02 -8.92 -4.29
C VAL A 246 23.12 -9.02 -2.78
N PRO A 247 22.75 -10.15 -2.16
CA PRO A 247 22.81 -10.30 -0.72
C PRO A 247 24.24 -10.42 -0.21
N GLU A 248 24.41 -10.18 1.06
CA GLU A 248 25.63 -10.47 1.80
C GLU A 248 25.83 -11.99 2.01
N LYS A 249 27.08 -12.42 2.10
CA LYS A 249 27.37 -13.77 2.53
C LYS A 249 26.83 -13.99 3.95
N PRO A 250 26.13 -15.12 4.20
CA PRO A 250 25.65 -15.40 5.54
C PRO A 250 26.87 -15.44 6.49
N ARG A 251 26.72 -14.75 7.62
CA ARG A 251 27.72 -14.86 8.70
C ARG A 251 27.72 -16.30 9.19
N ARG A 252 28.79 -17.03 8.91
CA ARG A 252 29.00 -18.35 9.51
C ARG A 252 29.43 -18.13 10.95
N ASP A 253 28.54 -18.43 11.86
CA ASP A 253 28.83 -18.42 13.29
C ASP A 253 29.59 -19.73 13.63
N TRP A 254 30.92 -19.66 13.50
CA TRP A 254 31.81 -20.80 13.78
C TRP A 254 31.62 -21.36 15.17
N TRP A 255 31.18 -20.53 16.13
CA TRP A 255 30.88 -20.96 17.49
C TRP A 255 29.58 -21.78 17.57
N GLN A 256 28.58 -21.52 16.79
CA GLN A 256 27.41 -22.41 16.69
C GLN A 256 27.78 -23.73 16.05
N LEU A 257 28.53 -23.69 14.95
CA LEU A 257 28.99 -24.91 14.28
C LEU A 257 29.87 -25.77 15.19
N ALA A 258 30.76 -25.15 15.97
CA ALA A 258 31.60 -25.84 16.94
C ALA A 258 30.79 -26.44 18.09
N ARG A 259 29.77 -25.74 18.59
CA ARG A 259 28.85 -26.26 19.62
C ARG A 259 28.03 -27.43 19.12
N ASP A 260 27.43 -27.30 17.91
CA ASP A 260 26.62 -28.38 17.36
C ASP A 260 27.45 -29.64 17.08
N THR A 261 28.69 -29.47 16.57
CA THR A 261 29.60 -30.59 16.35
C THR A 261 30.03 -31.22 17.64
N SER A 262 30.36 -30.45 18.71
CA SER A 262 30.74 -30.97 20.01
C SER A 262 29.58 -31.69 20.71
N THR A 263 28.35 -31.23 20.55
CA THR A 263 27.15 -31.88 21.09
C THR A 263 26.89 -33.22 20.40
N ILE A 264 27.03 -33.30 19.08
CA ILE A 264 26.88 -34.55 18.31
C ILE A 264 27.98 -35.54 18.69
N LEU A 265 29.26 -35.09 18.83
CA LEU A 265 30.37 -35.95 19.27
C LEU A 265 30.18 -36.45 20.71
N GLY A 266 29.67 -35.60 21.61
CA GLY A 266 29.33 -35.98 22.99
C GLY A 266 28.23 -37.03 23.04
N GLN A 267 27.20 -36.92 22.25
CA GLN A 267 26.13 -37.93 22.15
C GLN A 267 26.63 -39.26 21.59
N LEU A 268 27.47 -39.22 20.55
CA LEU A 268 28.11 -40.45 20.01
C LEU A 268 29.03 -41.13 21.02
N ALA A 269 29.83 -40.37 21.76
CA ALA A 269 30.68 -40.92 22.83
C ALA A 269 29.84 -41.57 23.92
N THR A 270 28.74 -40.94 24.34
CA THR A 270 27.82 -41.53 25.34
C THR A 270 27.18 -42.82 24.81
N PHE A 271 26.78 -42.84 23.55
CA PHE A 271 26.19 -44.02 22.91
C PHE A 271 27.20 -45.20 22.87
N ILE A 272 28.47 -44.93 22.54
CA ILE A 272 29.53 -45.91 22.51
C ILE A 272 29.82 -46.46 23.93
N ILE A 273 29.84 -45.60 24.95
CA ILE A 273 30.04 -46.00 26.34
C ILE A 273 28.90 -46.91 26.82
N VAL A 274 27.65 -46.52 26.56
CA VAL A 274 26.47 -47.32 26.92
C VAL A 274 26.44 -48.64 26.15
N ALA A 275 26.73 -48.65 24.86
CA ALA A 275 26.79 -49.90 24.07
C ALA A 275 27.88 -50.85 24.58
N ARG A 276 29.04 -50.32 24.97
CA ARG A 276 30.10 -51.13 25.60
C ARG A 276 29.71 -51.70 26.96
N SER A 277 29.03 -50.91 27.81
CA SER A 277 28.55 -51.35 29.11
C SER A 277 27.46 -52.43 29.02
N VAL A 278 26.65 -52.42 27.97
CA VAL A 278 25.60 -53.45 27.72
C VAL A 278 26.20 -54.72 27.08
N ALA A 279 27.27 -54.58 26.28
CA ALA A 279 27.92 -55.70 25.62
C ALA A 279 28.89 -56.49 26.51
N GLY A 280 29.08 -56.04 27.78
CA GLY A 280 29.89 -56.79 28.76
C GLY A 280 31.41 -56.90 28.45
N LEU A 281 31.92 -55.89 27.67
CA LEU A 281 33.36 -55.77 27.34
C LEU A 281 33.94 -54.51 27.99
#